data_2e2df713cdcc05fe1270964ee91aea40
#
_entry.id   2e2df713cdcc05fe1270964ee91aea40
#
_cell.length_a   1.000
_cell.length_b   1.000
_cell.length_c   1.000
_cell.angle_alpha   90.00
_cell.angle_beta   90.00
_cell.angle_gamma   90.00
#
_symmetry.space_group_name_H-M   'P 1'
#
loop_
_entity.id
_entity.type
_entity.pdbx_description
1 polymer ?
#
loop_
_entity_poly.entity_id
_entity_poly.type
_entity_poly.pdbx_seq_one_letter_code
_entity_poly.pdbx_strand_id
1 'polypeptide(L)'
;MTNATNGQSPRLPGCSVLPPMEPQRPRPASTTDSKASNKPKRTAATSNRFGELNAFVDCSLADLSRAELATWLVLWRDTKNGTVRTSMTDVARRIGTTRRAVVDGVAKLEKRGLLIVVYRGGMKRGTNVYRVRPLAKLTD
;
A
#
# COMPACT_ATOMS: atom_id res chain seq x y z
N MET A 1 61.90 -42.36 21.51
CA MET A 1 62.05 -40.99 21.00
C MET A 1 60.72 -40.39 21.00
N THR A 2 60.42 -39.59 21.96
CA THR A 2 59.14 -39.03 22.28
C THR A 2 59.09 -37.57 21.75
N ASN A 3 58.20 -37.29 20.85
CA ASN A 3 57.88 -35.90 20.50
C ASN A 3 56.52 -35.57 21.02
N ALA A 4 56.49 -34.83 22.10
CA ALA A 4 55.34 -34.19 22.64
C ALA A 4 55.00 -32.98 21.73
N THR A 5 53.93 -33.08 20.95
CA THR A 5 53.41 -31.97 20.18
C THR A 5 52.54 -31.15 21.08
N ASN A 6 53.02 -29.98 21.41
CA ASN A 6 52.39 -28.95 22.20
C ASN A 6 51.16 -28.43 21.46
N GLY A 7 49.98 -28.81 21.94
CA GLY A 7 48.69 -28.34 21.43
C GLY A 7 48.40 -26.90 21.87
N GLN A 8 48.93 -25.97 21.14
CA GLN A 8 48.58 -24.56 21.33
C GLN A 8 47.36 -24.24 20.46
N SER A 9 46.22 -24.16 21.08
CA SER A 9 45.00 -23.71 20.45
C SER A 9 45.20 -22.27 19.96
N PRO A 10 44.88 -21.96 18.72
CA PRO A 10 44.95 -20.59 18.26
C PRO A 10 43.92 -19.75 19.02
N ARG A 11 44.38 -18.77 19.75
CA ARG A 11 43.53 -17.72 20.32
C ARG A 11 43.03 -16.91 19.18
N LEU A 12 41.71 -16.88 19.01
CA LEU A 12 41.03 -15.96 18.10
C LEU A 12 41.29 -14.52 18.58
N PRO A 13 41.88 -13.64 17.75
CA PRO A 13 41.98 -12.24 18.07
C PRO A 13 40.60 -11.61 17.87
N GLY A 14 40.00 -11.08 18.91
CA GLY A 14 38.77 -10.31 18.76
C GLY A 14 37.71 -10.44 19.86
N CYS A 15 38.00 -11.15 20.95
CA CYS A 15 37.14 -10.97 22.13
C CYS A 15 37.53 -9.67 22.83
N SER A 16 36.93 -8.57 22.39
CA SER A 16 36.90 -7.34 23.16
C SER A 16 36.14 -7.64 24.43
N VAL A 17 36.86 -7.68 25.54
CA VAL A 17 36.24 -7.70 26.87
C VAL A 17 35.49 -6.39 26.99
N LEU A 18 34.14 -6.49 27.04
CA LEU A 18 33.29 -5.33 27.32
C LEU A 18 33.76 -4.70 28.64
N PRO A 19 33.99 -3.38 28.70
CA PRO A 19 34.32 -2.71 29.93
C PRO A 19 33.22 -2.97 30.96
N PRO A 20 33.55 -3.14 32.25
CA PRO A 20 32.53 -3.28 33.27
C PRO A 20 31.57 -2.10 33.21
N MET A 21 30.27 -2.40 33.14
CA MET A 21 29.24 -1.38 33.19
C MET A 21 29.40 -0.60 34.50
N GLU A 22 29.84 0.64 34.38
CA GLU A 22 29.71 1.60 35.49
C GLU A 22 28.24 1.71 35.87
N PRO A 23 27.93 1.70 37.18
CA PRO A 23 26.57 1.94 37.65
C PRO A 23 26.18 3.33 37.18
N GLN A 24 25.25 3.40 36.21
CA GLN A 24 24.70 4.65 35.74
C GLN A 24 24.04 5.36 36.94
N ARG A 25 24.59 6.51 37.29
CA ARG A 25 23.95 7.42 38.23
C ARG A 25 22.53 7.68 37.75
N PRO A 26 21.52 7.65 38.64
CA PRO A 26 20.18 8.00 38.25
C PRO A 26 20.20 9.44 37.70
N ARG A 27 19.82 9.61 36.47
CA ARG A 27 19.60 10.93 35.89
C ARG A 27 18.49 11.59 36.71
N PRO A 28 18.66 12.84 37.16
CA PRO A 28 17.57 13.55 37.78
C PRO A 28 16.42 13.60 36.76
N ALA A 29 15.23 13.25 37.23
CA ALA A 29 14.01 13.39 36.47
C ALA A 29 13.87 14.87 36.10
N SER A 30 14.21 15.21 34.88
CA SER A 30 13.80 16.48 34.30
C SER A 30 12.30 16.39 34.07
N THR A 31 11.61 17.03 34.95
CA THR A 31 10.22 17.42 34.82
C THR A 31 9.90 17.80 33.38
N THR A 32 9.03 16.98 32.79
CA THR A 32 7.86 17.41 32.05
C THR A 32 7.96 18.72 31.29
N ASP A 33 8.29 18.63 30.06
CA ASP A 33 7.49 19.38 29.11
C ASP A 33 6.74 18.38 28.26
N SER A 34 5.45 18.36 28.48
CA SER A 34 4.45 17.69 27.69
C SER A 34 4.52 18.26 26.28
N LYS A 35 5.53 17.81 25.52
CA LYS A 35 5.56 18.01 24.08
C LYS A 35 4.43 17.15 23.56
N ALA A 36 3.28 17.80 23.39
CA ALA A 36 2.16 17.27 22.66
C ALA A 36 2.70 16.47 21.49
N SER A 37 2.45 15.18 21.49
CA SER A 37 2.76 14.31 20.38
C SER A 37 2.08 14.91 19.17
N ASN A 38 2.83 15.53 18.29
CA ASN A 38 2.39 15.96 16.98
C ASN A 38 2.16 14.69 16.15
N LYS A 39 1.16 13.93 16.58
CA LYS A 39 0.57 12.89 15.76
C LYS A 39 0.09 13.61 14.52
N PRO A 40 0.62 13.32 13.31
CA PRO A 40 0.18 14.00 12.12
C PRO A 40 -1.34 13.87 12.08
N LYS A 41 -2.03 15.01 12.16
CA LYS A 41 -3.48 15.08 12.09
C LYS A 41 -3.86 14.43 10.75
N ARG A 42 -4.28 13.15 10.81
CA ARG A 42 -4.75 12.44 9.62
C ARG A 42 -5.83 13.32 9.02
N THR A 43 -5.55 13.89 7.86
CA THR A 43 -6.51 14.75 7.19
C THR A 43 -7.79 13.94 6.97
N ALA A 44 -8.95 14.55 7.15
CA ALA A 44 -10.25 13.89 7.00
C ALA A 44 -10.36 13.12 5.67
N ALA A 45 -9.71 13.63 4.62
CA ALA A 45 -9.59 12.98 3.33
C ALA A 45 -8.86 11.63 3.37
N THR A 46 -7.81 11.49 4.18
CA THR A 46 -7.08 10.22 4.34
C THR A 46 -7.90 9.21 5.13
N SER A 47 -8.62 9.66 6.14
CA SER A 47 -9.52 8.80 6.93
C SER A 47 -10.64 8.25 6.06
N ASN A 48 -11.24 9.08 5.20
CA ASN A 48 -12.30 8.65 4.28
C ASN A 48 -11.81 7.61 3.27
N ARG A 49 -10.60 7.75 2.73
CA ARG A 49 -10.04 6.77 1.78
C ARG A 49 -9.84 5.39 2.40
N PHE A 50 -9.40 5.31 3.64
CA PHE A 50 -9.30 4.02 4.32
C PHE A 50 -10.68 3.42 4.62
N GLY A 51 -11.65 4.23 4.99
CA GLY A 51 -13.04 3.79 5.16
C GLY A 51 -13.63 3.22 3.86
N GLU A 52 -13.40 3.89 2.74
CA GLU A 52 -13.80 3.40 1.41
C GLU A 52 -13.13 2.08 1.03
N LEU A 53 -11.83 1.93 1.32
CA LEU A 53 -11.11 0.70 1.04
C LEU A 53 -11.63 -0.47 1.91
N ASN A 54 -11.85 -0.23 3.19
CA ASN A 54 -12.41 -1.25 4.09
C ASN A 54 -13.80 -1.68 3.62
N ALA A 55 -14.67 -0.74 3.31
CA ALA A 55 -16.01 -1.04 2.78
C ALA A 55 -15.95 -1.85 1.47
N PHE A 56 -14.99 -1.56 0.60
CA PHE A 56 -14.77 -2.32 -0.61
C PHE A 56 -14.33 -3.76 -0.31
N VAL A 57 -13.38 -3.93 0.62
CA VAL A 57 -12.87 -5.25 1.03
C VAL A 57 -13.99 -6.10 1.63
N ASP A 58 -14.79 -5.51 2.52
CA ASP A 58 -15.83 -6.23 3.25
C ASP A 58 -17.03 -6.62 2.37
N CYS A 59 -17.39 -5.76 1.41
CA CYS A 59 -18.63 -5.90 0.66
C CYS A 59 -18.47 -6.36 -0.79
N SER A 60 -17.34 -6.09 -1.41
CA SER A 60 -17.23 -6.25 -2.88
C SER A 60 -16.09 -7.17 -3.31
N LEU A 61 -15.08 -7.38 -2.47
CA LEU A 61 -13.87 -8.10 -2.85
C LEU A 61 -14.13 -9.55 -3.26
N ALA A 62 -15.01 -10.24 -2.54
CA ALA A 62 -15.26 -11.67 -2.73
C ALA A 62 -15.81 -12.03 -4.13
N ASP A 63 -16.53 -11.09 -4.74
CA ASP A 63 -17.18 -11.29 -6.04
C ASP A 63 -16.33 -10.90 -7.24
N LEU A 64 -15.14 -10.36 -6.99
CA LEU A 64 -14.28 -9.84 -8.05
C LEU A 64 -13.23 -10.84 -8.51
N SER A 65 -13.03 -10.91 -9.81
CA SER A 65 -11.87 -11.59 -10.36
C SER A 65 -10.57 -10.83 -10.07
N ARG A 66 -9.46 -11.53 -10.08
CA ARG A 66 -8.12 -10.92 -9.85
C ARG A 66 -7.85 -9.72 -10.76
N ALA A 67 -8.24 -9.81 -12.03
CA ALA A 67 -8.06 -8.73 -12.99
C ALA A 67 -8.96 -7.51 -12.68
N GLU A 68 -10.20 -7.75 -12.27
CA GLU A 68 -11.14 -6.70 -11.85
C GLU A 68 -10.64 -5.99 -10.60
N LEU A 69 -10.22 -6.77 -9.58
CA LEU A 69 -9.64 -6.26 -8.36
C LEU A 69 -8.42 -5.37 -8.63
N ALA A 70 -7.45 -5.87 -9.41
CA ALA A 70 -6.24 -5.12 -9.73
C ALA A 70 -6.57 -3.83 -10.50
N THR A 71 -7.51 -3.89 -11.46
CA THR A 71 -7.97 -2.72 -12.19
C THR A 71 -8.62 -1.69 -11.26
N TRP A 72 -9.50 -2.13 -10.36
CA TRP A 72 -10.14 -1.24 -9.40
C TRP A 72 -9.14 -0.57 -8.47
N LEU A 73 -8.17 -1.32 -7.92
CA LEU A 73 -7.13 -0.79 -7.02
C LEU A 73 -6.26 0.28 -7.70
N VAL A 74 -5.84 0.06 -8.95
CA VAL A 74 -5.04 1.04 -9.69
C VAL A 74 -5.84 2.32 -9.93
N LEU A 75 -7.10 2.20 -10.36
CA LEU A 75 -7.98 3.34 -10.59
C LEU A 75 -8.28 4.09 -9.28
N TRP A 76 -8.57 3.37 -8.20
CA TRP A 76 -8.82 3.96 -6.89
C TRP A 76 -7.60 4.71 -6.34
N ARG A 77 -6.40 4.12 -6.48
CA ARG A 77 -5.14 4.76 -6.08
C ARG A 77 -4.93 6.09 -6.79
N ASP A 78 -5.17 6.12 -8.09
CA ASP A 78 -4.91 7.29 -8.93
C ASP A 78 -6.07 8.31 -8.89
N THR A 79 -7.16 8.01 -8.19
CA THR A 79 -8.30 8.92 -8.04
C THR A 79 -7.89 10.20 -7.33
N LYS A 80 -8.14 11.32 -8.00
CA LYS A 80 -7.98 12.68 -7.46
C LYS A 80 -9.32 13.39 -7.55
N ASN A 81 -9.76 14.02 -6.46
CA ASN A 81 -11.03 14.74 -6.41
C ASN A 81 -12.24 13.90 -6.90
N GLY A 82 -12.25 12.61 -6.57
CA GLY A 82 -13.34 11.70 -6.90
C GLY A 82 -13.35 11.17 -8.34
N THR A 83 -12.37 11.53 -9.16
CA THR A 83 -12.23 11.04 -10.53
C THR A 83 -10.80 10.63 -10.86
N VAL A 84 -10.65 9.71 -11.81
CA VAL A 84 -9.35 9.28 -12.33
C VAL A 84 -9.34 9.39 -13.85
N ARG A 85 -8.27 9.95 -14.38
CA ARG A 85 -8.03 10.07 -15.81
C ARG A 85 -6.86 9.17 -16.19
N THR A 86 -7.12 8.13 -16.95
CA THR A 86 -6.09 7.16 -17.33
C THR A 86 -6.41 6.44 -18.62
N SER A 87 -5.38 5.88 -19.28
CA SER A 87 -5.55 5.03 -20.45
C SER A 87 -5.58 3.56 -20.05
N MET A 88 -6.35 2.76 -20.79
CA MET A 88 -6.40 1.31 -20.56
C MET A 88 -5.06 0.62 -20.74
N THR A 89 -4.23 1.14 -21.64
CA THR A 89 -2.87 0.62 -21.88
C THR A 89 -1.96 0.85 -20.68
N ASP A 90 -2.04 2.01 -20.03
CA ASP A 90 -1.25 2.30 -18.85
C ASP A 90 -1.68 1.42 -17.66
N VAL A 91 -2.97 1.26 -17.46
CA VAL A 91 -3.52 0.36 -16.43
C VAL A 91 -3.06 -1.09 -16.69
N ALA A 92 -3.15 -1.57 -17.93
CA ALA A 92 -2.72 -2.91 -18.31
C ALA A 92 -1.24 -3.17 -18.01
N ARG A 93 -0.39 -2.19 -18.33
CA ARG A 93 1.04 -2.26 -18.05
C ARG A 93 1.33 -2.34 -16.55
N ARG A 94 0.65 -1.57 -15.73
CA ARG A 94 0.83 -1.56 -14.27
C ARG A 94 0.37 -2.84 -13.59
N ILE A 95 -0.68 -3.46 -14.11
CA ILE A 95 -1.24 -4.71 -13.58
C ILE A 95 -0.48 -5.93 -14.11
N GLY A 96 0.27 -5.79 -15.19
CA GLY A 96 0.93 -6.90 -15.88
C GLY A 96 -0.04 -7.78 -16.66
N THR A 97 -1.07 -7.18 -17.28
CA THR A 97 -2.10 -7.87 -18.05
C THR A 97 -2.30 -7.24 -19.43
N THR A 98 -3.17 -7.83 -20.26
CA THR A 98 -3.47 -7.30 -21.59
C THR A 98 -4.47 -6.13 -21.50
N ARG A 99 -4.39 -5.21 -22.46
CA ARG A 99 -5.36 -4.12 -22.58
C ARG A 99 -6.80 -4.65 -22.66
N ARG A 100 -7.01 -5.77 -23.36
CA ARG A 100 -8.33 -6.39 -23.50
C ARG A 100 -8.88 -6.84 -22.15
N ALA A 101 -8.07 -7.51 -21.35
CA ALA A 101 -8.47 -7.93 -20.00
C ALA A 101 -8.87 -6.75 -19.11
N VAL A 102 -8.18 -5.60 -19.23
CA VAL A 102 -8.55 -4.37 -18.50
C VAL A 102 -9.88 -3.81 -18.99
N VAL A 103 -10.11 -3.78 -20.32
CA VAL A 103 -11.38 -3.31 -20.90
C VAL A 103 -12.54 -4.18 -20.42
N ASP A 104 -12.37 -5.48 -20.43
CA ASP A 104 -13.38 -6.43 -19.92
C ASP A 104 -13.59 -6.28 -18.43
N GLY A 105 -12.52 -6.08 -17.66
CA GLY A 105 -12.56 -5.78 -16.22
C GLY A 105 -13.33 -4.50 -15.91
N VAL A 106 -13.05 -3.43 -16.64
CA VAL A 106 -13.77 -2.15 -16.51
C VAL A 106 -15.25 -2.31 -16.82
N ALA A 107 -15.61 -3.03 -17.88
CA ALA A 107 -17.01 -3.27 -18.23
C ALA A 107 -17.76 -4.07 -17.14
N LYS A 108 -17.09 -5.04 -16.51
CA LYS A 108 -17.66 -5.80 -15.40
C LYS A 108 -17.80 -4.95 -14.12
N LEU A 109 -16.80 -4.13 -13.80
CA LEU A 109 -16.86 -3.20 -12.68
C LEU A 109 -17.96 -2.15 -12.87
N GLU A 110 -18.18 -1.67 -14.11
CA GLU A 110 -19.27 -0.77 -14.47
C GLU A 110 -20.63 -1.45 -14.25
N LYS A 111 -20.79 -2.70 -14.70
CA LYS A 111 -22.01 -3.51 -14.47
C LYS A 111 -22.33 -3.69 -13.00
N ARG A 112 -21.31 -3.90 -12.17
CA ARG A 112 -21.44 -4.05 -10.71
C ARG A 112 -21.65 -2.71 -9.98
N GLY A 113 -21.55 -1.58 -10.68
CA GLY A 113 -21.70 -0.25 -10.09
C GLY A 113 -20.50 0.23 -9.26
N LEU A 114 -19.39 -0.49 -9.29
CA LEU A 114 -18.13 -0.13 -8.62
C LEU A 114 -17.33 0.93 -9.38
N LEU A 115 -17.67 1.13 -10.64
CA LEU A 115 -17.04 2.11 -11.52
C LEU A 115 -18.10 2.83 -12.33
N ILE A 116 -17.92 4.14 -12.49
CA ILE A 116 -18.75 4.96 -13.37
C ILE A 116 -17.87 5.59 -14.44
N VAL A 117 -18.21 5.40 -15.70
CA VAL A 117 -17.54 6.09 -16.81
C VAL A 117 -18.11 7.49 -16.91
N VAL A 118 -17.31 8.49 -16.52
CA VAL A 118 -17.71 9.90 -16.62
C VAL A 118 -17.50 10.43 -18.03
N TYR A 119 -16.40 10.01 -18.66
CA TYR A 119 -16.07 10.41 -20.01
C TYR A 119 -15.35 9.27 -20.74
N ARG A 120 -15.81 8.98 -21.95
CA ARG A 120 -15.15 8.02 -22.86
C ARG A 120 -14.29 8.78 -23.85
N GLY A 121 -13.00 8.68 -23.69
CA GLY A 121 -12.01 9.19 -24.61
C GLY A 121 -12.00 8.42 -25.92
N GLY A 122 -11.36 8.95 -26.93
CA GLY A 122 -11.15 8.32 -28.22
C GLY A 122 -9.86 8.81 -28.86
N MET A 123 -9.58 8.35 -30.08
CA MET A 123 -8.30 8.55 -30.78
C MET A 123 -7.89 10.03 -30.93
N LYS A 124 -8.84 10.99 -30.87
CA LYS A 124 -8.59 12.44 -30.87
C LYS A 124 -9.24 13.18 -29.70
N ARG A 125 -9.88 12.44 -28.79
CA ARG A 125 -10.70 13.01 -27.70
C ARG A 125 -10.07 12.84 -26.31
N GLY A 126 -8.82 12.39 -26.22
CA GLY A 126 -8.12 12.21 -24.95
C GLY A 126 -8.42 10.88 -24.25
N THR A 127 -8.03 10.79 -23.01
CA THR A 127 -8.14 9.59 -22.18
C THR A 127 -9.47 9.48 -21.47
N ASN A 128 -9.85 8.26 -21.11
CA ASN A 128 -11.07 8.01 -20.34
C ASN A 128 -11.00 8.61 -18.94
N VAL A 129 -12.15 9.05 -18.43
CA VAL A 129 -12.31 9.53 -17.07
C VAL A 129 -13.32 8.65 -16.35
N TYR A 130 -12.92 8.15 -15.19
CA TYR A 130 -13.72 7.24 -14.37
C TYR A 130 -13.94 7.84 -12.99
N ARG A 131 -15.03 7.44 -12.36
CA ARG A 131 -15.30 7.65 -10.95
C ARG A 131 -15.37 6.29 -10.27
N VAL A 132 -14.52 6.07 -9.29
CA VAL A 132 -14.46 4.81 -8.53
C VAL A 132 -15.42 4.90 -7.34
N ARG A 133 -16.14 3.83 -7.09
CA ARG A 133 -17.02 3.66 -5.93
C ARG A 133 -16.57 2.45 -5.10
N PRO A 134 -16.60 2.53 -3.78
CA PRO A 134 -16.22 1.42 -2.91
C PRO A 134 -17.31 0.34 -2.80
N LEU A 135 -18.57 0.74 -2.99
CA LEU A 135 -19.73 -0.14 -2.88
C LEU A 135 -20.43 -0.26 -4.22
N ALA A 136 -20.77 -1.49 -4.58
CA ALA A 136 -21.69 -1.75 -5.68
C ALA A 136 -23.02 -1.04 -5.37
N LYS A 137 -23.62 -0.37 -6.35
CA LYS A 137 -25.01 0.01 -6.22
C LYS A 137 -25.80 -1.29 -6.08
N LEU A 138 -26.42 -1.47 -4.94
CA LEU A 138 -27.54 -2.39 -4.86
C LEU A 138 -28.57 -1.87 -5.86
N THR A 139 -28.66 -2.55 -6.99
CA THR A 139 -29.77 -2.33 -7.92
C THR A 139 -30.96 -3.00 -7.25
N ASP A 140 -31.79 -2.20 -6.66
CA ASP A 140 -33.14 -2.58 -6.34
C ASP A 140 -33.86 -2.97 -7.61
#